data_db2c269e845c7f55d79e24fa21034075
#
_entry.id   db2c269e845c7f55d79e24fa21034075
#
_cell.length_a   1.000
_cell.length_b   1.000
_cell.length_c   1.000
_cell.angle_alpha   90.00
_cell.angle_beta   90.00
_cell.angle_gamma   90.00
#
_symmetry.space_group_name_H-M   'P 1'
#
loop_
_entity.id
_entity.type
_entity.pdbx_description
1 polymer ?
#
loop_
_entity_poly.entity_id
_entity_poly.type
_entity_poly.pdbx_seq_one_letter_code
_entity_poly.pdbx_strand_id
1 'polypeptide(L)' 'MKRYQVVGFEDAGPVFCFTVTAENFREALREIGKDYYMTDMTFCKLEVVEVEDDLYL' A
#
# COMPACT_ATOMS: atom_id res chain seq x y z
N MET A 1 -8.13 -7.27 12.11
CA MET A 1 -7.04 -6.81 11.23
C MET A 1 -7.32 -5.43 10.69
N LYS A 2 -6.29 -4.72 10.33
CA LYS A 2 -6.42 -3.38 9.81
C LYS A 2 -6.19 -3.38 8.31
N ARG A 3 -6.73 -2.38 7.64
CA ARG A 3 -6.58 -2.23 6.21
C ARG A 3 -5.71 -1.03 5.93
N TYR A 4 -4.78 -1.17 4.99
CA TYR A 4 -3.85 -0.11 4.63
C TYR A 4 -3.93 0.14 3.14
N GLN A 5 -3.98 1.41 2.78
CA GLN A 5 -3.96 1.80 1.38
C GLN A 5 -2.53 2.17 0.99
N VAL A 6 -2.07 1.63 -0.13
CA VAL A 6 -0.70 1.80 -0.60
C VAL A 6 -0.75 2.48 -1.96
N VAL A 7 -0.02 3.59 -2.08
CA VAL A 7 0.04 4.33 -3.35
C VAL A 7 1.50 4.60 -3.67
N GLY A 8 1.90 4.24 -4.87
CA GLY A 8 3.24 4.52 -5.36
C GLY A 8 3.22 5.67 -6.34
N PHE A 9 4.27 6.49 -6.29
CA PHE A 9 4.35 7.71 -7.08
C PHE A 9 5.63 7.75 -7.87
N GLU A 10 5.54 8.29 -9.08
CA GLU A 10 6.66 8.76 -9.86
C GLU A 10 6.58 10.28 -9.95
N ASP A 11 7.54 10.89 -10.65
CA ASP A 11 7.54 12.34 -10.80
C ASP A 11 6.23 12.85 -11.38
N ALA A 12 5.66 12.12 -12.30
CA ALA A 12 4.43 12.55 -12.97
C ALA A 12 3.17 12.33 -12.14
N GLY A 13 3.26 11.59 -11.03
CA GLY A 13 2.10 11.35 -10.19
C GLY A 13 1.98 9.90 -9.80
N PRO A 14 0.82 9.49 -9.28
CA PRO A 14 0.62 8.11 -8.82
C PRO A 14 0.67 7.13 -9.99
N VAL A 15 1.31 5.99 -9.76
CA VAL A 15 1.44 4.96 -10.79
C VAL A 15 0.76 3.66 -10.40
N PHE A 16 0.52 3.43 -9.12
CA PHE A 16 -0.25 2.26 -8.70
C PHE A 16 -0.88 2.53 -7.34
N CYS A 17 -1.93 1.75 -7.06
CA CYS A 17 -2.65 1.85 -5.80
C CYS A 17 -3.25 0.49 -5.51
N PHE A 18 -3.07 0.02 -4.28
CA PHE A 18 -3.70 -1.22 -3.85
C PHE A 18 -3.84 -1.20 -2.33
N THR A 19 -4.54 -2.18 -1.79
CA THR A 19 -4.73 -2.29 -0.35
C THR A 19 -4.18 -3.61 0.15
N VAL A 20 -3.71 -3.58 1.41
CA VAL A 20 -3.29 -4.79 2.09
C VAL A 20 -3.96 -4.81 3.46
N THR A 21 -4.17 -6.00 3.98
CA THR A 21 -4.66 -6.15 5.36
C THR A 21 -3.54 -6.73 6.19
N ALA A 22 -3.42 -6.24 7.42
CA ALA A 22 -2.36 -6.69 8.30
C ALA A 22 -2.73 -6.32 9.72
N GLU A 23 -2.01 -6.89 10.68
CA GLU A 23 -2.31 -6.64 12.08
C GLU A 23 -1.80 -5.29 12.55
N ASN A 24 -0.73 -4.82 11.93
CA ASN A 24 -0.15 -3.54 12.28
C ASN A 24 0.63 -3.02 11.09
N PHE A 25 1.18 -1.83 11.25
CA PHE A 25 1.88 -1.16 10.17
C PHE A 25 3.11 -1.94 9.69
N ARG A 26 3.83 -2.52 10.62
CA ARG A 26 5.03 -3.28 10.27
C ARG A 26 4.68 -4.48 9.38
N GLU A 27 3.61 -5.19 9.75
CA GLU A 27 3.18 -6.32 8.94
C GLU A 27 2.68 -5.88 7.57
N ALA A 28 2.06 -4.72 7.53
CA ALA A 28 1.63 -4.16 6.24
C ALA A 28 2.83 -3.92 5.33
N LEU A 29 3.89 -3.36 5.87
CA LEU A 29 5.10 -3.12 5.08
C LEU A 29 5.70 -4.42 4.56
N ARG A 30 5.64 -5.47 5.36
CA ARG A 30 6.12 -6.78 4.93
C ARG A 30 5.31 -7.30 3.73
N GLU A 31 4.00 -7.17 3.80
CA GLU A 31 3.15 -7.62 2.71
C GLU A 31 3.38 -6.81 1.44
N ILE A 32 3.57 -5.52 1.61
CA ILE A 32 3.86 -4.65 0.48
C ILE A 32 5.15 -5.08 -0.20
N GLY A 33 6.16 -5.43 0.58
CA GLY A 33 7.44 -5.85 0.03
C GLY A 33 7.30 -7.11 -0.82
N LYS A 34 6.46 -8.03 -0.41
CA LYS A 34 6.22 -9.24 -1.20
C LYS A 34 5.56 -8.93 -2.52
N ASP A 35 4.51 -8.11 -2.47
CA ASP A 35 3.77 -7.78 -3.68
C ASP A 35 4.62 -7.02 -4.66
N TYR A 36 5.42 -6.12 -4.14
CA TYR A 36 6.23 -5.28 -4.99
C TYR A 36 7.19 -6.08 -5.85
N TYR A 37 7.71 -7.16 -5.31
CA TYR A 37 8.61 -8.01 -6.07
C TYR A 37 7.96 -8.56 -7.33
N MET A 38 6.66 -8.59 -7.36
CA MET A 38 5.96 -9.23 -8.45
C MET A 38 5.47 -8.26 -9.51
N THR A 39 5.59 -6.98 -9.27
CA THR A 39 4.95 -6.01 -10.15
C THR A 39 5.87 -5.40 -11.18
N ASP A 40 7.17 -5.44 -10.96
CA ASP A 40 8.12 -4.83 -11.90
C ASP A 40 7.91 -3.34 -12.08
N MET A 41 7.16 -2.70 -11.22
CA MET A 41 6.92 -1.27 -11.35
C MET A 41 7.98 -0.48 -10.61
N THR A 42 8.33 0.68 -11.16
CA THR A 42 9.26 1.58 -10.51
C THR A 42 8.50 2.73 -9.89
N PHE A 43 9.03 3.24 -8.80
CA PHE A 43 8.45 4.40 -8.15
C PHE A 43 9.53 5.07 -7.30
N CYS A 44 9.33 6.34 -7.00
CA CYS A 44 10.28 7.07 -6.18
C CYS A 44 9.69 7.44 -4.82
N LYS A 45 8.40 7.22 -4.61
CA LYS A 45 7.76 7.52 -3.34
C LYS A 45 6.64 6.53 -3.09
N LEU A 46 6.49 6.13 -1.83
CA LEU A 46 5.44 5.20 -1.45
C LEU A 46 4.69 5.77 -0.26
N GLU A 47 3.36 5.81 -0.34
CA GLU A 47 2.52 6.22 0.76
C GLU A 47 1.73 5.04 1.27
N VAL A 48 1.74 4.83 2.58
CA VAL A 48 0.99 3.77 3.22
C VAL A 48 0.17 4.40 4.32
N VAL A 49 -1.15 4.27 4.23
CA VAL A 49 -2.07 4.91 5.16
C VAL A 49 -3.06 3.89 5.67
N GLU A 50 -3.29 3.88 6.96
CA GLU A 50 -4.31 3.03 7.54
C GLU A 50 -5.69 3.62 7.23
N VAL A 51 -6.61 2.78 6.76
CA VAL A 51 -7.97 3.21 6.47
C VAL A 51 -8.92 2.45 7.36
N GLU A 52 -10.02 3.07 7.72
CA GLU A 52 -10.99 2.48 8.60
C GLU A 52 -11.98 1.66 7.81
N ASP A 53 -12.25 0.47 8.31
CA ASP A 53 -13.13 -0.46 7.62
C ASP A 53 -14.57 -0.03 7.61
N ASP A 54 -15.00 0.64 8.65
CA ASP A 54 -16.41 0.95 8.80
C ASP A 54 -16.87 2.11 7.96
N LEU A 55 -16.00 2.67 7.16
CA LEU A 55 -16.37 3.79 6.30
C LEU A 55 -17.27 3.38 5.15
N TYR A 56 -17.40 2.13 4.91
CA TYR A 56 -18.12 1.66 3.72
C TYR A 56 -19.49 1.14 3.99
N LEU A 57 -19.95 1.33 5.16
CA LEU A 57 -21.26 0.78 5.52
C LEU A 57 -22.39 1.71 5.22
#